data_a0497f833d4b5ed16b2bfa56d86ddb32
#
_entry.id   a0497f833d4b5ed16b2bfa56d86ddb32
#
_cell.length_a   1.000
_cell.length_b   1.000
_cell.length_c   1.000
_cell.angle_alpha   90.00
_cell.angle_beta   90.00
_cell.angle_gamma   90.00
#
_symmetry.space_group_name_H-M   'P 1'
#
loop_
_entity.id
_entity.type
_entity.pdbx_description
1 polymer ?
#
loop_
_entity_poly.entity_id
_entity_poly.type
_entity_poly.pdbx_seq_one_letter_code
_entity_poly.pdbx_strand_id
1 'polypeptide(L)'
;CGDSQKNKSKKRMYIYAKKQDLFVKCHNCGYGSNLGNFIKQLDPHLHGQYVMERYGQGQNGRGKTKEPEFHFEPPKFKPRPTTIELPSIGSLTRTHHARLFYEGRKMPDDFLEKIYYADDFMSWAQSVSEIDYSNLGRDEPRMVIPFYDTEGKLIAAQGRALGSHELRYITIKVSEDSPKVYGLERWKSEDTTYIVEGPIDSMFLPNCLAVAGGDLQSIKIDKEK
;
A
#
# COMPACT_ATOMS: atom_id res chain seq x y z
N CYS A 1 22.79 3.29 -9.60
CA CYS A 1 22.76 2.35 -8.47
C CYS A 1 22.37 0.91 -8.85
N GLY A 2 21.95 0.61 -10.06
CA GLY A 2 21.62 -0.75 -10.51
C GLY A 2 20.45 -1.44 -9.81
N ASP A 3 19.68 -0.69 -9.02
CA ASP A 3 18.65 -1.22 -8.12
C ASP A 3 17.49 -1.95 -8.83
N SER A 4 17.09 -1.54 -10.00
CA SER A 4 15.95 -2.10 -10.71
C SER A 4 16.31 -3.18 -11.74
N GLN A 5 17.50 -3.79 -11.66
CA GLN A 5 17.95 -4.80 -12.62
C GLN A 5 17.07 -6.06 -12.64
N LYS A 6 16.58 -6.50 -11.48
CA LYS A 6 15.72 -7.68 -11.33
C LYS A 6 14.22 -7.39 -11.58
N ASN A 7 13.78 -6.16 -11.38
CA ASN A 7 12.37 -5.78 -11.56
C ASN A 7 12.29 -4.35 -12.08
N LYS A 8 12.16 -4.22 -13.40
CA LYS A 8 12.15 -2.93 -14.11
C LYS A 8 10.92 -2.06 -13.82
N SER A 9 9.86 -2.62 -13.25
CA SER A 9 8.64 -1.86 -12.89
C SER A 9 8.76 -1.13 -11.55
N LYS A 10 9.68 -1.54 -10.67
CA LYS A 10 9.89 -0.90 -9.36
C LYS A 10 10.80 0.33 -9.50
N LYS A 11 10.22 1.52 -9.34
CA LYS A 11 10.93 2.81 -9.36
C LYS A 11 11.18 3.26 -7.93
N ARG A 12 12.40 3.01 -7.39
CA ARG A 12 12.77 3.31 -5.99
C ARG A 12 13.79 4.44 -5.85
N MET A 13 14.23 4.99 -6.98
CA MET A 13 15.10 6.16 -7.03
C MET A 13 14.26 7.38 -7.34
N TYR A 14 14.49 8.48 -6.64
CA TYR A 14 13.82 9.75 -6.85
C TYR A 14 14.79 10.92 -6.75
N ILE A 15 14.42 12.02 -7.38
CA ILE A 15 15.15 13.29 -7.35
C ILE A 15 14.31 14.26 -6.52
N TYR A 16 14.95 14.97 -5.60
CA TYR A 16 14.30 15.94 -4.73
C TYR A 16 15.15 17.18 -4.53
N ALA A 17 14.49 18.30 -4.28
CA ALA A 17 15.16 19.56 -3.96
C ALA A 17 15.56 19.57 -2.48
N LYS A 18 16.81 20.00 -2.19
CA LYS A 18 17.28 20.26 -0.84
C LYS A 18 18.16 21.51 -0.85
N LYS A 19 17.74 22.53 -0.09
CA LYS A 19 18.33 23.87 -0.15
C LYS A 19 18.23 24.45 -1.57
N GLN A 20 19.33 24.78 -2.20
CA GLN A 20 19.40 25.37 -3.55
C GLN A 20 19.86 24.34 -4.61
N ASP A 21 19.84 23.05 -4.30
CA ASP A 21 20.34 22.02 -5.20
C ASP A 21 19.41 20.82 -5.29
N LEU A 22 19.60 20.00 -6.31
CA LEU A 22 18.87 18.76 -6.52
C LEU A 22 19.70 17.56 -6.06
N PHE A 23 19.06 16.66 -5.35
CA PHE A 23 19.65 15.44 -4.83
C PHE A 23 18.91 14.22 -5.34
N VAL A 24 19.64 13.12 -5.43
CA VAL A 24 19.14 11.82 -5.83
C VAL A 24 19.26 10.86 -4.67
N LYS A 25 18.22 10.09 -4.37
CA LYS A 25 18.24 9.05 -3.35
C LYS A 25 17.50 7.80 -3.83
N CYS A 26 18.06 6.65 -3.55
CA CYS A 26 17.42 5.35 -3.75
C CYS A 26 17.02 4.74 -2.41
N HIS A 27 15.73 4.43 -2.23
CA HIS A 27 15.23 3.82 -0.99
C HIS A 27 15.67 2.38 -0.79
N ASN A 28 16.05 1.69 -1.85
CA ASN A 28 16.43 0.28 -1.75
C ASN A 28 17.89 0.08 -1.34
N CYS A 29 18.83 0.74 -2.03
CA CYS A 29 20.26 0.52 -1.79
C CYS A 29 20.90 1.62 -0.92
N GLY A 30 20.14 2.62 -0.50
CA GLY A 30 20.67 3.75 0.27
C GLY A 30 21.54 4.74 -0.52
N TYR A 31 21.74 4.50 -1.83
CA TYR A 31 22.54 5.43 -2.65
C TYR A 31 21.97 6.85 -2.57
N GLY A 32 22.84 7.81 -2.29
CA GLY A 32 22.49 9.23 -2.24
C GLY A 32 23.63 10.08 -2.79
N SER A 33 23.30 11.08 -3.63
CA SER A 33 24.26 12.01 -4.22
C SER A 33 23.57 13.31 -4.62
N ASN A 34 24.32 14.40 -4.85
CA ASN A 34 23.75 15.52 -5.58
C ASN A 34 23.57 15.16 -7.07
N LEU A 35 22.66 15.86 -7.75
CA LEU A 35 22.29 15.55 -9.14
C LEU A 35 23.49 15.63 -10.09
N GLY A 36 24.36 16.63 -9.91
CA GLY A 36 25.56 16.80 -10.75
C GLY A 36 26.49 15.59 -10.66
N ASN A 37 26.80 15.11 -9.46
CA ASN A 37 27.63 13.92 -9.27
C ASN A 37 26.96 12.65 -9.80
N PHE A 38 25.64 12.54 -9.67
CA PHE A 38 24.88 11.43 -10.23
C PHE A 38 24.96 11.39 -11.76
N ILE A 39 24.74 12.55 -12.42
CA ILE A 39 24.86 12.65 -13.88
C ILE A 39 26.30 12.32 -14.33
N LYS A 40 27.32 12.81 -13.59
CA LYS A 40 28.72 12.53 -13.89
C LYS A 40 29.06 11.04 -13.89
N GLN A 41 28.44 10.27 -12.97
CA GLN A 41 28.61 8.83 -12.89
C GLN A 41 27.91 8.07 -14.01
N LEU A 42 26.79 8.61 -14.54
CA LEU A 42 26.03 7.97 -15.60
C LEU A 42 26.61 8.30 -16.98
N ASP A 43 26.88 9.55 -17.22
CA ASP A 43 27.33 10.07 -18.52
C ASP A 43 28.17 11.35 -18.32
N PRO A 44 29.51 11.28 -18.51
CA PRO A 44 30.39 12.43 -18.39
C PRO A 44 30.08 13.55 -19.41
N HIS A 45 29.56 13.21 -20.59
CA HIS A 45 29.21 14.20 -21.62
C HIS A 45 27.98 15.00 -21.20
N LEU A 46 26.94 14.29 -20.73
CA LEU A 46 25.73 14.92 -20.19
C LEU A 46 26.03 15.79 -18.96
N HIS A 47 27.01 15.37 -18.13
CA HIS A 47 27.48 16.18 -17.02
C HIS A 47 28.07 17.53 -17.49
N GLY A 48 28.84 17.54 -18.59
CA GLY A 48 29.36 18.76 -19.19
C GLY A 48 28.24 19.73 -19.59
N GLN A 49 27.20 19.23 -20.25
CA GLN A 49 26.02 20.04 -20.63
C GLN A 49 25.31 20.57 -19.38
N TYR A 50 25.05 19.73 -18.37
CA TYR A 50 24.42 20.14 -17.11
C TYR A 50 25.19 21.29 -16.42
N VAL A 51 26.53 21.21 -16.37
CA VAL A 51 27.36 22.23 -15.75
C VAL A 51 27.29 23.54 -16.54
N MET A 52 27.34 23.47 -17.89
CA MET A 52 27.22 24.63 -18.75
C MET A 52 25.87 25.34 -18.61
N GLU A 53 24.78 24.60 -18.58
CA GLU A 53 23.42 25.14 -18.35
C GLU A 53 23.33 25.85 -17.00
N ARG A 54 23.82 25.24 -15.94
CA ARG A 54 23.83 25.83 -14.59
C ARG A 54 24.68 27.12 -14.54
N TYR A 55 25.80 27.10 -15.23
CA TYR A 55 26.65 28.28 -15.32
C TYR A 55 25.95 29.43 -16.08
N GLY A 56 25.31 29.12 -17.20
CA GLY A 56 24.51 30.08 -17.97
C GLY A 56 23.32 30.68 -17.18
N GLN A 57 22.77 29.91 -16.21
CA GLN A 57 21.72 30.37 -15.31
C GLN A 57 22.24 31.10 -14.06
N GLY A 58 23.55 31.41 -13.99
CA GLY A 58 24.17 32.09 -12.86
C GLY A 58 24.31 31.24 -11.58
N GLN A 59 24.11 29.93 -11.67
CA GLN A 59 24.19 28.99 -10.53
C GLN A 59 25.62 28.46 -10.31
N ASN A 60 26.60 29.32 -10.29
CA ASN A 60 28.01 28.99 -10.13
C ASN A 60 28.46 28.81 -8.65
N GLY A 61 27.54 28.49 -7.75
CA GLY A 61 27.83 28.15 -6.34
C GLY A 61 28.18 29.35 -5.45
N ARG A 62 28.15 30.58 -5.94
CA ARG A 62 28.49 31.82 -5.21
C ARG A 62 27.43 32.92 -5.25
N GLY A 63 26.31 32.72 -5.91
CA GLY A 63 25.22 33.72 -6.03
C GLY A 63 24.01 33.34 -5.19
N LYS A 64 23.36 34.33 -4.54
CA LYS A 64 22.02 34.19 -3.96
C LYS A 64 21.03 34.02 -5.12
N THR A 65 20.70 32.78 -5.47
CA THR A 65 19.58 32.52 -6.38
C THR A 65 18.27 32.69 -5.59
N LYS A 66 17.29 33.39 -6.21
CA LYS A 66 15.91 33.41 -5.70
C LYS A 66 15.47 31.99 -5.51
N GLU A 67 14.94 31.68 -4.33
CA GLU A 67 14.31 30.38 -4.09
C GLU A 67 13.25 30.14 -5.15
N PRO A 68 13.30 29.01 -5.89
CA PRO A 68 12.19 28.68 -6.76
C PRO A 68 10.96 28.50 -5.87
N GLU A 69 9.92 29.30 -6.08
CA GLU A 69 8.62 29.11 -5.46
C GLU A 69 8.02 27.82 -6.03
N PHE A 70 8.28 26.71 -5.36
CA PHE A 70 7.54 25.50 -5.61
C PHE A 70 6.21 25.64 -4.88
N HIS A 71 5.14 25.89 -5.60
CA HIS A 71 3.80 25.66 -5.09
C HIS A 71 3.61 24.13 -4.95
N PHE A 72 4.03 23.59 -3.81
CA PHE A 72 3.54 22.29 -3.39
C PHE A 72 2.08 22.49 -2.98
N GLU A 73 1.14 22.10 -3.82
CA GLU A 73 -0.17 21.78 -3.27
C GLU A 73 0.09 20.71 -2.19
N PRO A 74 -0.27 20.98 -0.93
CA PRO A 74 -0.14 19.94 0.10
C PRO A 74 -0.90 18.72 -0.40
N PRO A 75 -0.35 17.52 -0.27
CA PRO A 75 -1.06 16.32 -0.68
C PRO A 75 -2.44 16.38 -0.02
N LYS A 76 -3.49 16.35 -0.84
CA LYS A 76 -4.87 16.29 -0.36
C LYS A 76 -5.05 14.89 0.21
N PHE A 77 -4.73 14.73 1.50
CA PHE A 77 -5.05 13.50 2.21
C PHE A 77 -6.57 13.36 2.22
N LYS A 78 -7.09 12.45 1.43
CA LYS A 78 -8.47 12.02 1.62
C LYS A 78 -8.53 11.41 3.02
N PRO A 79 -9.47 11.83 3.88
CA PRO A 79 -9.62 11.21 5.18
C PRO A 79 -9.79 9.70 4.96
N ARG A 80 -9.04 8.88 5.68
CA ARG A 80 -9.15 7.42 5.58
C ARG A 80 -10.58 7.04 5.95
N PRO A 81 -11.29 6.29 5.12
CA PRO A 81 -12.65 5.88 5.44
C PRO A 81 -12.62 5.03 6.72
N THR A 82 -13.40 5.43 7.70
CA THR A 82 -13.62 4.66 8.94
C THR A 82 -14.72 3.63 8.77
N THR A 83 -15.58 3.83 7.77
CA THR A 83 -16.70 2.94 7.46
C THR A 83 -16.62 2.47 6.01
N ILE A 84 -17.02 1.22 5.80
CA ILE A 84 -17.10 0.61 4.47
C ILE A 84 -18.54 0.74 3.98
N GLU A 85 -18.73 1.45 2.87
CA GLU A 85 -20.02 1.63 2.21
C GLU A 85 -20.33 0.45 1.26
N LEU A 86 -20.29 -0.77 1.79
CA LEU A 86 -20.64 -2.00 1.09
C LEU A 86 -21.63 -2.80 1.95
N PRO A 87 -22.50 -3.62 1.34
CA PRO A 87 -23.35 -4.52 2.11
C PRO A 87 -22.50 -5.55 2.86
N SER A 88 -22.77 -5.76 4.16
CA SER A 88 -22.17 -6.85 4.91
C SER A 88 -22.70 -8.19 4.39
N ILE A 89 -21.94 -9.27 4.58
CA ILE A 89 -22.40 -10.62 4.23
C ILE A 89 -23.67 -10.98 5.01
N GLY A 90 -23.79 -10.50 6.26
CA GLY A 90 -24.97 -10.67 7.09
C GLY A 90 -26.23 -10.02 6.55
N SER A 91 -26.11 -8.86 5.88
CA SER A 91 -27.23 -8.14 5.29
C SER A 91 -27.75 -8.76 3.99
N LEU A 92 -26.98 -9.65 3.33
CA LEU A 92 -27.37 -10.30 2.09
C LEU A 92 -28.41 -11.39 2.32
N THR A 93 -29.24 -11.63 1.32
CA THR A 93 -30.20 -12.74 1.35
C THR A 93 -29.48 -14.09 1.46
N ARG A 94 -30.08 -15.06 2.09
CA ARG A 94 -29.48 -16.41 2.27
C ARG A 94 -29.19 -17.13 0.95
N THR A 95 -29.85 -16.73 -0.14
CA THR A 95 -29.63 -17.29 -1.49
C THR A 95 -28.55 -16.55 -2.28
N HIS A 96 -28.03 -15.44 -1.74
CA HIS A 96 -26.98 -14.68 -2.41
C HIS A 96 -25.67 -15.48 -2.47
N HIS A 97 -25.01 -15.53 -3.62
CA HIS A 97 -23.82 -16.37 -3.85
C HIS A 97 -22.67 -16.08 -2.86
N ALA A 98 -22.47 -14.83 -2.45
CA ALA A 98 -21.46 -14.50 -1.44
C ALA A 98 -21.84 -15.03 -0.05
N ARG A 99 -23.12 -15.00 0.31
CA ARG A 99 -23.62 -15.58 1.55
C ARG A 99 -23.48 -17.09 1.56
N LEU A 100 -23.86 -17.76 0.47
CA LEU A 100 -23.67 -19.20 0.30
C LEU A 100 -22.20 -19.61 0.36
N PHE A 101 -21.31 -18.81 -0.24
CA PHE A 101 -19.86 -19.04 -0.16
C PHE A 101 -19.35 -18.96 1.29
N TYR A 102 -19.78 -17.93 2.04
CA TYR A 102 -19.43 -17.72 3.45
C TYR A 102 -19.86 -18.91 4.31
N GLU A 103 -21.13 -19.28 4.23
CA GLU A 103 -21.72 -20.39 4.98
C GLU A 103 -21.14 -21.75 4.57
N GLY A 104 -20.90 -21.97 3.28
CA GLY A 104 -20.28 -23.19 2.75
C GLY A 104 -18.85 -23.41 3.27
N ARG A 105 -18.13 -22.36 3.62
CA ARG A 105 -16.82 -22.42 4.27
C ARG A 105 -16.90 -22.53 5.79
N LYS A 106 -18.09 -22.53 6.37
CA LYS A 106 -18.33 -22.57 7.82
C LYS A 106 -17.59 -21.48 8.57
N MET A 107 -17.52 -20.28 7.97
CA MET A 107 -16.87 -19.13 8.61
C MET A 107 -17.65 -18.73 9.87
N PRO A 108 -16.97 -18.26 10.95
CA PRO A 108 -17.63 -17.94 12.22
C PRO A 108 -18.64 -16.80 12.08
N ASP A 109 -19.80 -16.94 12.71
CA ASP A 109 -20.90 -15.96 12.65
C ASP A 109 -20.53 -14.57 13.13
N ASP A 110 -19.56 -14.45 14.04
CA ASP A 110 -19.03 -13.19 14.57
C ASP A 110 -18.45 -12.25 13.49
N PHE A 111 -18.15 -12.78 12.32
CA PHE A 111 -17.61 -12.01 11.20
C PHE A 111 -18.65 -11.68 10.11
N LEU A 112 -19.89 -12.16 10.23
CA LEU A 112 -20.94 -11.92 9.23
C LEU A 112 -21.17 -10.44 8.91
N GLU A 113 -21.12 -9.57 9.93
CA GLU A 113 -21.31 -8.13 9.78
C GLU A 113 -19.98 -7.37 9.56
N LYS A 114 -18.85 -8.07 9.58
CA LYS A 114 -17.51 -7.50 9.43
C LYS A 114 -16.86 -7.81 8.09
N ILE A 115 -17.48 -8.69 7.32
CA ILE A 115 -17.08 -9.05 5.96
C ILE A 115 -18.13 -8.52 5.01
N TYR A 116 -17.69 -7.99 3.88
CA TYR A 116 -18.53 -7.26 2.95
C TYR A 116 -18.54 -7.91 1.58
N TYR A 117 -19.45 -7.43 0.73
CA TYR A 117 -19.54 -7.84 -0.65
C TYR A 117 -19.44 -6.62 -1.57
N ALA A 118 -18.60 -6.72 -2.57
CA ALA A 118 -18.49 -5.72 -3.65
C ALA A 118 -18.80 -6.40 -4.97
N ASP A 119 -19.77 -5.85 -5.71
CA ASP A 119 -20.05 -6.26 -7.10
C ASP A 119 -18.86 -5.88 -7.99
N ASP A 120 -18.34 -4.67 -7.79
CA ASP A 120 -17.22 -4.07 -8.51
C ASP A 120 -16.09 -3.79 -7.53
N PHE A 121 -15.27 -4.83 -7.25
CA PHE A 121 -14.23 -4.75 -6.24
C PHE A 121 -13.17 -3.70 -6.57
N MET A 122 -12.77 -3.60 -7.82
CA MET A 122 -11.70 -2.68 -8.21
C MET A 122 -12.17 -1.22 -8.16
N SER A 123 -13.39 -0.94 -8.56
CA SER A 123 -14.01 0.38 -8.44
C SER A 123 -14.11 0.81 -6.98
N TRP A 124 -14.54 -0.11 -6.10
CA TRP A 124 -14.54 0.15 -4.66
C TRP A 124 -13.12 0.36 -4.12
N ALA A 125 -12.16 -0.49 -4.49
CA ALA A 125 -10.77 -0.39 -4.04
C ALA A 125 -10.16 0.97 -4.41
N GLN A 126 -10.43 1.46 -5.61
CA GLN A 126 -9.97 2.78 -6.07
C GLN A 126 -10.61 3.94 -5.28
N SER A 127 -11.84 3.76 -4.78
CA SER A 127 -12.52 4.78 -3.97
C SER A 127 -11.92 4.95 -2.58
N VAL A 128 -11.31 3.89 -2.01
CA VAL A 128 -10.78 3.86 -0.64
C VAL A 128 -9.25 3.93 -0.57
N SER A 129 -8.55 3.77 -1.70
CA SER A 129 -7.09 3.74 -1.78
C SER A 129 -6.52 5.00 -2.43
N GLU A 130 -5.34 5.40 -1.97
CA GLU A 130 -4.51 6.42 -2.62
C GLU A 130 -3.66 5.84 -3.77
N ILE A 131 -3.58 4.50 -3.84
CA ILE A 131 -2.79 3.77 -4.83
C ILE A 131 -3.65 3.48 -6.05
N ASP A 132 -3.09 3.66 -7.25
CA ASP A 132 -3.76 3.31 -8.49
C ASP A 132 -3.72 1.79 -8.73
N TYR A 133 -4.88 1.17 -8.68
CA TYR A 133 -5.09 -0.26 -8.95
C TYR A 133 -5.72 -0.55 -10.32
N SER A 134 -5.88 0.43 -11.19
CA SER A 134 -6.53 0.29 -12.51
C SER A 134 -5.93 -0.81 -13.40
N ASN A 135 -4.67 -1.18 -13.16
CA ASN A 135 -3.94 -2.18 -13.93
C ASN A 135 -4.07 -3.63 -13.40
N LEU A 136 -4.84 -3.88 -12.33
CA LEU A 136 -4.92 -5.21 -11.70
C LEU A 136 -5.93 -6.17 -12.37
N GLY A 137 -6.51 -5.80 -13.49
CA GLY A 137 -7.40 -6.67 -14.25
C GLY A 137 -8.83 -6.16 -14.34
N ARG A 138 -9.77 -7.08 -14.67
CA ARG A 138 -11.18 -6.75 -14.80
C ARG A 138 -11.83 -6.57 -13.44
N ASP A 139 -12.79 -5.66 -13.38
CA ASP A 139 -13.67 -5.54 -12.21
C ASP A 139 -14.57 -6.78 -12.11
N GLU A 140 -14.67 -7.32 -10.93
CA GLU A 140 -15.43 -8.55 -10.68
C GLU A 140 -15.92 -8.62 -9.23
N PRO A 141 -17.03 -9.34 -8.99
CA PRO A 141 -17.58 -9.45 -7.64
C PRO A 141 -16.65 -10.24 -6.70
N ARG A 142 -16.42 -9.68 -5.51
CA ARG A 142 -15.58 -10.30 -4.48
C ARG A 142 -16.16 -10.15 -3.08
N MET A 143 -15.87 -11.10 -2.24
CA MET A 143 -16.00 -10.95 -0.80
C MET A 143 -14.84 -10.08 -0.30
N VAL A 144 -15.14 -9.03 0.45
CA VAL A 144 -14.17 -8.03 0.93
C VAL A 144 -13.91 -8.23 2.41
N ILE A 145 -12.66 -8.48 2.75
CA ILE A 145 -12.16 -8.64 4.11
C ILE A 145 -11.35 -7.39 4.44
N PRO A 146 -11.89 -6.45 5.24
CA PRO A 146 -11.18 -5.23 5.60
C PRO A 146 -10.13 -5.48 6.68
N PHE A 147 -9.02 -4.75 6.63
CA PHE A 147 -7.97 -4.74 7.63
C PHE A 147 -7.98 -3.38 8.32
N TYR A 148 -8.13 -3.39 9.62
CA TYR A 148 -8.11 -2.19 10.43
C TYR A 148 -6.85 -2.14 11.30
N ASP A 149 -6.41 -0.93 11.61
CA ASP A 149 -5.38 -0.71 12.61
C ASP A 149 -5.96 -0.83 14.03
N THR A 150 -5.12 -0.63 15.04
CA THR A 150 -5.52 -0.68 16.46
C THR A 150 -6.49 0.44 16.86
N GLU A 151 -6.64 1.48 16.03
CA GLU A 151 -7.59 2.58 16.23
C GLU A 151 -8.91 2.37 15.46
N GLY A 152 -9.04 1.26 14.73
CA GLY A 152 -10.21 0.94 13.92
C GLY A 152 -10.29 1.67 12.57
N LYS A 153 -9.17 2.23 12.09
CA LYS A 153 -9.09 2.86 10.76
C LYS A 153 -8.77 1.81 9.71
N LEU A 154 -9.41 1.89 8.55
CA LEU A 154 -9.12 1.01 7.40
C LEU A 154 -7.70 1.26 6.89
N ILE A 155 -6.89 0.20 6.83
CA ILE A 155 -5.49 0.24 6.36
C ILE A 155 -5.27 -0.55 5.07
N ALA A 156 -6.00 -1.64 4.90
CA ALA A 156 -5.95 -2.50 3.73
C ALA A 156 -7.27 -3.27 3.58
N ALA A 157 -7.43 -3.97 2.48
CA ALA A 157 -8.50 -4.94 2.32
C ALA A 157 -8.08 -6.08 1.40
N GLN A 158 -8.64 -7.26 1.60
CA GLN A 158 -8.45 -8.39 0.72
C GLN A 158 -9.76 -8.77 0.04
N GLY A 159 -9.76 -8.73 -1.29
CA GLY A 159 -10.85 -9.22 -2.13
C GLY A 159 -10.68 -10.69 -2.44
N ARG A 160 -11.59 -11.54 -1.94
CA ARG A 160 -11.64 -12.98 -2.23
C ARG A 160 -12.63 -13.26 -3.35
N ALA A 161 -12.16 -13.84 -4.46
CA ALA A 161 -13.03 -14.29 -5.55
C ALA A 161 -14.00 -15.38 -5.08
N LEU A 162 -15.25 -15.32 -5.55
CA LEU A 162 -16.33 -16.23 -5.14
C LEU A 162 -16.44 -17.50 -6.01
N GLY A 163 -15.66 -17.57 -7.09
CA GLY A 163 -15.62 -18.70 -8.01
C GLY A 163 -14.19 -19.12 -8.36
N SER A 164 -14.05 -19.83 -9.47
CA SER A 164 -12.76 -20.21 -10.06
C SER A 164 -12.22 -19.03 -10.86
N HIS A 165 -11.33 -18.25 -10.24
CA HIS A 165 -10.65 -17.13 -10.86
C HIS A 165 -9.13 -17.33 -10.80
N GLU A 166 -8.42 -16.80 -11.80
CA GLU A 166 -6.97 -16.85 -11.87
C GLU A 166 -6.32 -16.17 -10.66
N LEU A 167 -6.81 -14.98 -10.31
CA LEU A 167 -6.42 -14.25 -9.10
C LEU A 167 -7.44 -14.50 -7.98
N ARG A 168 -7.20 -15.55 -7.22
CA ARG A 168 -8.07 -15.96 -6.13
C ARG A 168 -8.16 -14.93 -5.00
N TYR A 169 -7.08 -14.21 -4.72
CA TYR A 169 -6.98 -13.16 -3.71
C TYR A 169 -6.31 -11.92 -4.31
N ILE A 170 -6.89 -10.76 -4.05
CA ILE A 170 -6.29 -9.47 -4.36
C ILE A 170 -6.24 -8.68 -3.04
N THR A 171 -5.05 -8.27 -2.62
CA THR A 171 -4.88 -7.43 -1.43
C THR A 171 -4.52 -6.02 -1.85
N ILE A 172 -5.35 -5.06 -1.47
CA ILE A 172 -5.13 -3.64 -1.67
C ILE A 172 -4.68 -2.98 -0.36
N LYS A 173 -3.93 -1.89 -0.47
CA LYS A 173 -3.56 -1.02 0.65
C LYS A 173 -4.26 0.31 0.48
N VAL A 174 -4.61 0.96 1.58
CA VAL A 174 -5.19 2.31 1.54
C VAL A 174 -4.10 3.33 1.18
N SER A 175 -2.89 3.17 1.72
CA SER A 175 -1.71 3.97 1.39
C SER A 175 -0.45 3.11 1.28
N GLU A 176 0.61 3.63 0.68
CA GLU A 176 1.88 2.89 0.50
C GLU A 176 2.46 2.36 1.82
N ASP A 177 2.32 3.13 2.89
CA ASP A 177 2.86 2.78 4.21
C ASP A 177 1.96 1.85 5.03
N SER A 178 0.74 1.56 4.55
CA SER A 178 -0.20 0.69 5.26
C SER A 178 0.33 -0.73 5.38
N PRO A 179 0.31 -1.35 6.56
CA PRO A 179 0.66 -2.75 6.75
C PRO A 179 -0.39 -3.67 6.12
N LYS A 180 0.02 -4.87 5.70
CA LYS A 180 -0.89 -5.93 5.23
C LYS A 180 -1.11 -6.97 6.32
N VAL A 181 -1.45 -6.51 7.52
CA VAL A 181 -1.71 -7.36 8.67
C VAL A 181 -3.19 -7.26 9.02
N TYR A 182 -3.87 -8.39 9.00
CA TYR A 182 -5.28 -8.52 9.39
C TYR A 182 -5.41 -8.88 10.87
N GLY A 183 -6.37 -8.28 11.55
CA GLY A 183 -6.74 -8.62 12.93
C GLY A 183 -6.10 -7.74 14.00
N LEU A 184 -5.41 -6.64 13.62
CA LEU A 184 -4.80 -5.71 14.57
C LEU A 184 -5.83 -5.05 15.49
N GLU A 185 -7.05 -4.81 15.02
CA GLU A 185 -8.15 -4.19 15.76
C GLU A 185 -8.67 -5.04 16.94
N ARG A 186 -8.37 -6.35 16.92
CA ARG A 186 -8.80 -7.30 17.96
C ARG A 186 -7.62 -7.97 18.66
N TRP A 187 -6.41 -7.62 18.29
CA TRP A 187 -5.20 -8.20 18.86
C TRP A 187 -4.95 -7.71 20.28
N LYS A 188 -4.57 -8.64 21.16
CA LYS A 188 -4.20 -8.40 22.56
C LYS A 188 -2.77 -8.85 22.79
N SER A 189 -1.90 -7.94 23.19
CA SER A 189 -0.47 -8.19 23.38
C SER A 189 -0.16 -9.12 24.54
N GLU A 190 -1.04 -9.15 25.55
CA GLU A 190 -0.92 -9.97 26.76
C GLU A 190 -1.29 -11.43 26.54
N ASP A 191 -2.07 -11.74 25.50
CA ASP A 191 -2.51 -13.09 25.19
C ASP A 191 -1.57 -13.78 24.20
N THR A 192 -1.59 -15.12 24.19
CA THR A 192 -0.88 -15.91 23.16
C THR A 192 -1.38 -15.50 21.78
N THR A 193 -0.47 -15.01 20.94
CA THR A 193 -0.76 -14.59 19.57
C THR A 193 -0.48 -15.72 18.58
N TYR A 194 -1.49 -16.08 17.80
CA TYR A 194 -1.34 -16.96 16.64
C TYR A 194 -1.08 -16.12 15.40
N ILE A 195 -0.22 -16.61 14.51
CA ILE A 195 0.07 -15.96 13.24
C ILE A 195 -0.14 -16.96 12.11
N VAL A 196 -0.98 -16.60 11.15
CA VAL A 196 -1.30 -17.41 9.97
C VAL A 196 -1.11 -16.61 8.68
N GLU A 197 -1.11 -17.27 7.54
CA GLU A 197 -0.95 -16.62 6.24
C GLU A 197 -2.25 -15.94 5.76
N GLY A 198 -3.38 -16.63 5.95
CA GLY A 198 -4.67 -16.21 5.39
C GLY A 198 -5.60 -15.52 6.40
N PRO A 199 -6.19 -14.35 6.06
CA PRO A 199 -7.19 -13.71 6.89
C PRO A 199 -8.36 -14.62 7.27
N ILE A 200 -8.86 -15.45 6.35
CA ILE A 200 -9.96 -16.37 6.62
C ILE A 200 -9.56 -17.39 7.70
N ASP A 201 -8.34 -17.94 7.61
CA ASP A 201 -7.85 -18.94 8.57
C ASP A 201 -7.73 -18.34 9.98
N SER A 202 -7.36 -17.05 10.07
CA SER A 202 -7.26 -16.35 11.35
C SER A 202 -8.59 -16.16 12.07
N MET A 203 -9.71 -16.22 11.36
CA MET A 203 -11.05 -16.07 11.96
C MET A 203 -11.47 -17.25 12.82
N PHE A 204 -10.81 -18.41 12.65
CA PHE A 204 -11.07 -19.63 13.41
C PHE A 204 -10.22 -19.75 14.69
N LEU A 205 -9.29 -18.83 14.91
CA LEU A 205 -8.37 -18.85 16.04
C LEU A 205 -8.55 -17.61 16.92
N PRO A 206 -8.48 -17.77 18.25
CA PRO A 206 -8.49 -16.61 19.14
C PRO A 206 -7.20 -15.82 18.99
N ASN A 207 -7.26 -14.50 19.20
CA ASN A 207 -6.10 -13.59 19.19
C ASN A 207 -5.12 -13.86 18.02
N CYS A 208 -5.65 -13.96 16.81
CA CYS A 208 -4.90 -14.38 15.64
C CYS A 208 -4.71 -13.24 14.64
N LEU A 209 -3.49 -13.06 14.19
CA LEU A 209 -3.12 -12.14 13.10
C LEU A 209 -2.89 -12.94 11.82
N ALA A 210 -3.18 -12.30 10.67
CA ALA A 210 -2.85 -12.87 9.37
C ALA A 210 -2.03 -11.90 8.52
N VAL A 211 -1.05 -12.46 7.77
CA VAL A 211 -0.16 -11.72 6.86
C VAL A 211 -0.59 -11.96 5.44
N ALA A 212 -1.38 -11.06 4.90
CA ALA A 212 -1.84 -11.16 3.52
C ALA A 212 -0.70 -10.84 2.53
N GLY A 213 0.01 -11.86 2.09
CA GLY A 213 1.12 -11.72 1.13
C GLY A 213 2.37 -12.53 1.46
N GLY A 214 2.30 -13.44 2.44
CA GLY A 214 3.33 -14.47 2.68
C GLY A 214 4.64 -13.99 3.33
N ASP A 215 4.76 -12.71 3.69
CA ASP A 215 5.95 -12.20 4.38
C ASP A 215 5.69 -12.03 5.88
N LEU A 216 5.93 -13.11 6.64
CA LEU A 216 5.82 -13.11 8.11
C LEU A 216 6.81 -12.14 8.77
N GLN A 217 7.90 -11.75 8.10
CA GLN A 217 8.87 -10.78 8.62
C GLN A 217 8.34 -9.35 8.57
N SER A 218 7.24 -9.10 7.87
CA SER A 218 6.59 -7.78 7.80
C SER A 218 5.83 -7.42 9.08
N ILE A 219 5.58 -8.38 9.97
CA ILE A 219 4.95 -8.13 11.26
C ILE A 219 5.99 -7.58 12.23
N LYS A 220 6.07 -6.26 12.31
CA LYS A 220 6.76 -5.58 13.42
C LYS A 220 5.75 -5.40 14.57
N ILE A 221 5.67 -6.39 15.43
CA ILE A 221 4.93 -6.28 16.68
C ILE A 221 5.93 -5.73 17.70
N ASP A 222 5.82 -4.44 18.03
CA ASP A 222 6.50 -3.89 19.18
C ASP A 222 5.94 -4.56 20.44
N LYS A 223 6.75 -5.44 21.05
CA LYS A 223 6.41 -6.08 22.33
C LYS A 223 6.57 -5.15 23.52
N GLU A 224 6.99 -3.91 23.30
CA GLU A 224 7.17 -2.90 24.34
C GLU A 224 5.99 -1.91 24.34
N LYS A 225 4.88 -2.33 24.94
CA LYS A 225 3.94 -1.44 25.65
C LYS A 225 3.23 -2.23 26.73
#